data_9413cd502bbc814369d4fe1c2742c678
#
_entry.id   9413cd502bbc814369d4fe1c2742c678
#
_cell.length_a   1.000
_cell.length_b   1.000
_cell.length_c   1.000
_cell.angle_alpha   90.00
_cell.angle_beta   90.00
_cell.angle_gamma   90.00
#
_symmetry.space_group_name_H-M   'P 1'
#
loop_
_entity.id
_entity.type
_entity.pdbx_description
1 polymer ?
#
loop_
_entity_poly.entity_id
_entity_poly.type
_entity_poly.pdbx_seq_one_letter_code
_entity_poly.pdbx_strand_id
1 'polypeptide(L)'
;MRSKLFFVLALAVISAVFVPVASADKPIKEPAVGPSTVTGQFCADFMVQLNFVVNDEFALTFGDGHVIVAGRFVVEAINLENDESVTVNASGPVFFDASGDGVTLRGNSLLFAEAGDFGPGTPATLALASGTVTFRFGVPGYTLHGSSRDLCAELAA
;
A
#
# COMPACT_ATOMS: atom_id res chain seq x y z
N MET A 1 -46.40 -66.16 31.36
CA MET A 1 -45.88 -65.53 30.19
C MET A 1 -45.32 -64.14 30.60
N ARG A 2 -44.00 -63.97 30.59
CA ARG A 2 -43.31 -62.78 31.14
C ARG A 2 -42.92 -61.86 29.99
N SER A 3 -43.60 -60.72 29.88
CA SER A 3 -43.25 -59.66 28.93
C SER A 3 -42.04 -58.86 29.46
N LYS A 4 -40.94 -58.91 28.71
CA LYS A 4 -39.74 -58.11 29.02
C LYS A 4 -39.87 -56.79 28.27
N LEU A 5 -40.08 -55.72 29.05
CA LEU A 5 -40.04 -54.34 28.59
C LEU A 5 -38.60 -53.90 28.43
N PHE A 6 -38.14 -53.70 27.18
CA PHE A 6 -36.83 -53.14 26.87
C PHE A 6 -36.96 -51.62 26.91
N PHE A 7 -36.36 -51.00 27.93
CA PHE A 7 -36.12 -49.56 27.98
C PHE A 7 -34.91 -49.22 27.11
N VAL A 8 -35.16 -48.63 25.95
CA VAL A 8 -34.06 -48.06 25.12
C VAL A 8 -33.83 -46.65 25.62
N LEU A 9 -32.72 -46.45 26.37
CA LEU A 9 -32.26 -45.18 26.82
C LEU A 9 -31.49 -44.51 25.64
N ALA A 10 -32.13 -43.58 24.92
CA ALA A 10 -31.48 -42.78 23.89
C ALA A 10 -30.60 -41.73 24.55
N LEU A 11 -29.28 -41.99 24.58
CA LEU A 11 -28.28 -41.04 25.03
C LEU A 11 -28.03 -40.02 23.90
N ALA A 12 -28.68 -38.85 23.97
CA ALA A 12 -28.42 -37.74 23.07
C ALA A 12 -27.04 -37.13 23.42
N VAL A 13 -26.00 -37.48 22.67
CA VAL A 13 -24.68 -36.83 22.76
C VAL A 13 -24.81 -35.47 22.08
N ILE A 14 -24.98 -34.41 22.87
CA ILE A 14 -24.87 -33.04 22.39
C ILE A 14 -23.38 -32.79 22.15
N SER A 15 -22.93 -32.99 20.91
CA SER A 15 -21.61 -32.54 20.45
C SER A 15 -21.65 -31.01 20.38
N ALA A 16 -21.17 -30.34 21.43
CA ALA A 16 -20.88 -28.92 21.39
C ALA A 16 -19.76 -28.70 20.37
N VAL A 17 -20.13 -28.28 19.18
CA VAL A 17 -19.17 -27.81 18.18
C VAL A 17 -18.63 -26.49 18.71
N PHE A 18 -17.44 -26.54 19.33
CA PHE A 18 -16.66 -25.34 19.60
C PHE A 18 -16.21 -24.79 18.23
N VAL A 19 -17.00 -23.88 17.68
CA VAL A 19 -16.53 -23.04 16.59
C VAL A 19 -15.52 -22.09 17.23
N PRO A 20 -14.22 -22.18 16.88
CA PRO A 20 -13.27 -21.17 17.34
C PRO A 20 -13.79 -19.82 16.82
N VAL A 21 -14.21 -18.96 17.73
CA VAL A 21 -14.45 -17.56 17.40
C VAL A 21 -13.09 -17.03 16.98
N ALA A 22 -12.86 -16.85 15.68
CA ALA A 22 -11.69 -16.16 15.20
C ALA A 22 -11.77 -14.76 15.81
N SER A 23 -11.01 -14.54 16.87
CA SER A 23 -10.77 -13.21 17.42
C SER A 23 -10.06 -12.45 16.31
N ALA A 24 -10.77 -11.60 15.61
CA ALA A 24 -10.15 -10.66 14.70
C ALA A 24 -9.32 -9.72 15.58
N ASP A 25 -8.02 -9.98 15.65
CA ASP A 25 -7.12 -9.13 16.40
C ASP A 25 -7.22 -7.72 15.85
N LYS A 26 -7.45 -6.77 16.77
CA LYS A 26 -7.54 -5.36 16.41
C LYS A 26 -6.21 -4.95 15.76
N PRO A 27 -6.22 -4.31 14.59
CA PRO A 27 -4.99 -3.90 13.96
C PRO A 27 -4.22 -2.92 14.84
N ILE A 28 -2.90 -3.05 14.83
CA ILE A 28 -1.99 -2.12 15.50
C ILE A 28 -1.87 -0.89 14.62
N LYS A 29 -2.13 0.29 15.20
CA LYS A 29 -2.02 1.57 14.52
C LYS A 29 -0.79 2.32 15.01
N GLU A 30 0.10 2.70 14.09
CA GLU A 30 1.31 3.47 14.38
C GLU A 30 1.45 4.61 13.36
N PRO A 31 2.09 5.74 13.73
CA PRO A 31 2.44 6.77 12.76
C PRO A 31 3.37 6.19 11.69
N ALA A 32 3.11 6.50 10.42
CA ALA A 32 4.04 6.19 9.33
C ALA A 32 5.16 7.25 9.33
N VAL A 33 6.29 6.92 9.97
CA VAL A 33 7.43 7.84 10.08
C VAL A 33 8.34 7.66 8.87
N GLY A 34 8.59 8.75 8.14
CA GLY A 34 9.50 8.79 7.01
C GLY A 34 10.37 10.06 7.04
N PRO A 35 11.32 10.19 6.11
CA PRO A 35 12.08 11.42 5.94
C PRO A 35 11.13 12.56 5.54
N SER A 36 11.49 13.81 5.87
CA SER A 36 10.74 14.98 5.43
C SER A 36 11.05 15.39 3.99
N THR A 37 12.17 14.89 3.46
CA THR A 37 12.69 15.22 2.13
C THR A 37 13.42 14.02 1.54
N VAL A 38 13.23 13.79 0.25
CA VAL A 38 13.97 12.79 -0.55
C VAL A 38 14.47 13.49 -1.81
N THR A 39 15.70 13.22 -2.21
CA THR A 39 16.29 13.73 -3.46
C THR A 39 16.79 12.57 -4.28
N GLY A 40 16.47 12.55 -5.57
CA GLY A 40 16.87 11.48 -6.48
C GLY A 40 16.66 11.87 -7.94
N GLN A 41 17.17 11.02 -8.84
CA GLN A 41 16.96 11.17 -10.28
C GLN A 41 15.65 10.47 -10.70
N PHE A 42 14.53 11.00 -10.26
CA PHE A 42 13.19 10.49 -10.57
C PHE A 42 12.68 10.91 -11.95
N CYS A 43 13.37 11.86 -12.58
CA CYS A 43 13.19 12.26 -13.98
C CYS A 43 14.46 11.97 -14.77
N ALA A 44 14.33 11.65 -16.07
CA ALA A 44 15.47 11.20 -16.87
C ALA A 44 16.59 12.26 -16.98
N ASP A 45 16.22 13.53 -17.06
CA ASP A 45 17.10 14.61 -17.47
C ASP A 45 17.56 15.52 -16.33
N PHE A 46 16.93 15.44 -15.13
CA PHE A 46 17.25 16.30 -13.99
C PHE A 46 16.97 15.63 -12.64
N MET A 47 17.61 16.18 -11.61
CA MET A 47 17.41 15.79 -10.23
C MET A 47 16.16 16.46 -9.65
N VAL A 48 15.40 15.72 -8.85
CA VAL A 48 14.19 16.21 -8.19
C VAL A 48 14.34 16.08 -6.69
N GLN A 49 13.94 17.12 -5.97
CA GLN A 49 13.73 17.08 -4.53
C GLN A 49 12.23 16.94 -4.25
N LEU A 50 11.86 15.96 -3.44
CA LEU A 50 10.50 15.75 -2.93
C LEU A 50 10.46 16.23 -1.48
N ASN A 51 9.69 17.27 -1.20
CA ASN A 51 9.42 17.75 0.15
C ASN A 51 8.05 17.20 0.59
N PHE A 52 8.01 16.46 1.67
CA PHE A 52 6.76 15.95 2.24
C PHE A 52 6.13 17.02 3.12
N VAL A 53 5.38 17.94 2.48
CA VAL A 53 4.79 19.15 3.09
C VAL A 53 3.76 18.78 4.14
N VAL A 54 3.01 17.72 3.92
CA VAL A 54 2.11 17.11 4.90
C VAL A 54 2.34 15.61 4.87
N ASN A 55 2.63 15.04 6.02
CA ASN A 55 2.71 13.60 6.21
C ASN A 55 2.00 13.23 7.53
N ASP A 56 0.68 13.08 7.46
CA ASP A 56 -0.18 12.64 8.56
C ASP A 56 -0.59 11.17 8.35
N GLU A 57 0.28 10.37 7.72
CA GLU A 57 0.02 8.97 7.45
C GLU A 57 0.21 8.11 8.69
N PHE A 58 -0.50 7.00 8.72
CA PHE A 58 -0.38 5.96 9.73
C PHE A 58 -0.39 4.58 9.06
N ALA A 59 0.31 3.63 9.67
CA ALA A 59 0.28 2.23 9.31
C ALA A 59 -0.71 1.48 10.20
N LEU A 60 -1.49 0.60 9.60
CA LEU A 60 -2.34 -0.40 10.26
C LEU A 60 -1.75 -1.77 9.96
N THR A 61 -1.21 -2.43 10.98
CA THR A 61 -0.69 -3.80 10.88
C THR A 61 -1.74 -4.78 11.39
N PHE A 62 -2.11 -5.75 10.58
CA PHE A 62 -3.10 -6.77 10.89
C PHE A 62 -2.45 -8.06 11.35
N GLY A 63 -3.19 -8.92 12.07
CA GLY A 63 -2.69 -10.15 12.66
C GLY A 63 -2.21 -11.20 11.64
N ASP A 64 -2.64 -11.12 10.38
CA ASP A 64 -2.17 -11.94 9.27
C ASP A 64 -0.91 -11.40 8.58
N GLY A 65 -0.41 -10.24 9.04
CA GLY A 65 0.82 -9.62 8.55
C GLY A 65 0.65 -8.61 7.41
N HIS A 66 -0.57 -8.44 6.85
CA HIS A 66 -0.74 -7.36 5.88
C HIS A 66 -0.73 -5.99 6.55
N VAL A 67 -0.30 -4.96 5.80
CA VAL A 67 -0.21 -3.58 6.28
C VAL A 67 -0.95 -2.64 5.35
N ILE A 68 -1.67 -1.68 5.93
CA ILE A 68 -2.27 -0.58 5.19
C ILE A 68 -1.66 0.73 5.70
N VAL A 69 -1.09 1.51 4.80
CA VAL A 69 -0.67 2.89 5.09
C VAL A 69 -1.70 3.84 4.51
N ALA A 70 -2.21 4.75 5.32
CA ALA A 70 -3.22 5.71 4.91
C ALA A 70 -3.10 6.99 5.73
N GLY A 71 -3.59 8.08 5.17
CA GLY A 71 -3.57 9.39 5.82
C GLY A 71 -3.47 10.50 4.80
N ARG A 72 -3.24 11.70 5.29
CA ARG A 72 -3.03 12.85 4.42
C ARG A 72 -1.55 12.94 4.04
N PHE A 73 -1.29 12.91 2.74
CA PHE A 73 0.05 13.01 2.18
C PHE A 73 0.08 14.04 1.05
N VAL A 74 0.84 15.11 1.25
CA VAL A 74 1.01 16.19 0.27
C VAL A 74 2.50 16.37 0.03
N VAL A 75 2.88 16.36 -1.23
CA VAL A 75 4.28 16.43 -1.67
C VAL A 75 4.45 17.61 -2.60
N GLU A 76 5.51 18.38 -2.37
CA GLU A 76 6.05 19.34 -3.31
C GLU A 76 7.26 18.72 -4.00
N ALA A 77 7.21 18.60 -5.31
CA ALA A 77 8.33 18.17 -6.14
C ALA A 77 9.00 19.41 -6.76
N ILE A 78 10.33 19.48 -6.68
CA ILE A 78 11.12 20.63 -7.14
C ILE A 78 12.19 20.10 -8.10
N ASN A 79 12.25 20.67 -9.31
CA ASN A 79 13.37 20.46 -10.22
C ASN A 79 14.57 21.29 -9.74
N LEU A 80 15.67 20.64 -9.41
CA LEU A 80 16.87 21.31 -8.87
C LEU A 80 17.71 22.07 -9.89
N GLU A 81 17.36 22.01 -11.19
CA GLU A 81 18.08 22.74 -12.25
C GLU A 81 17.46 24.10 -12.57
N ASN A 82 16.11 24.22 -12.43
CA ASN A 82 15.39 25.44 -12.83
C ASN A 82 14.48 25.99 -11.71
N ASP A 83 14.44 25.34 -10.53
CA ASP A 83 13.62 25.69 -9.37
C ASP A 83 12.08 25.63 -9.63
N GLU A 84 11.65 25.05 -10.78
CA GLU A 84 10.24 24.80 -11.02
C GLU A 84 9.69 23.78 -10.01
N SER A 85 8.47 24.02 -9.53
CA SER A 85 7.87 23.15 -8.51
C SER A 85 6.42 22.84 -8.80
N VAL A 86 5.99 21.67 -8.34
CA VAL A 86 4.59 21.23 -8.39
C VAL A 86 4.19 20.59 -7.06
N THR A 87 3.05 21.01 -6.50
CA THR A 87 2.51 20.41 -5.29
C THR A 87 1.36 19.45 -5.65
N VAL A 88 1.42 18.25 -5.11
CA VAL A 88 0.42 17.20 -5.34
C VAL A 88 -0.12 16.62 -4.05
N ASN A 89 -1.39 16.24 -4.06
CA ASN A 89 -2.01 15.46 -2.99
C ASN A 89 -2.02 13.98 -3.42
N ALA A 90 -1.23 13.18 -2.71
CA ALA A 90 -1.03 11.74 -2.96
C ALA A 90 -1.57 10.87 -1.80
N SER A 91 -2.67 11.29 -1.18
CA SER A 91 -3.27 10.67 0.03
C SER A 91 -4.01 9.36 -0.25
N GLY A 92 -3.69 8.65 -1.32
CA GLY A 92 -4.24 7.32 -1.61
C GLY A 92 -3.68 6.25 -0.70
N PRO A 93 -4.49 5.29 -0.21
CA PRO A 93 -3.97 4.23 0.66
C PRO A 93 -3.04 3.27 -0.09
N VAL A 94 -2.01 2.81 0.63
CA VAL A 94 -1.04 1.81 0.20
C VAL A 94 -1.30 0.52 0.96
N PHE A 95 -1.39 -0.59 0.24
CA PHE A 95 -1.60 -1.93 0.78
C PHE A 95 -0.37 -2.78 0.53
N PHE A 96 0.21 -3.32 1.58
CA PHE A 96 1.25 -4.35 1.50
C PHE A 96 0.61 -5.70 1.82
N ASP A 97 0.91 -6.71 1.02
CA ASP A 97 0.48 -8.07 1.33
C ASP A 97 1.25 -8.64 2.55
N ALA A 98 0.80 -9.77 3.08
CA ALA A 98 1.40 -10.39 4.27
C ALA A 98 2.86 -10.84 4.06
N SER A 99 3.32 -11.02 2.81
CA SER A 99 4.72 -11.29 2.49
C SER A 99 5.59 -10.03 2.49
N GLY A 100 4.97 -8.85 2.37
CA GLY A 100 5.64 -7.57 2.21
C GLY A 100 6.15 -7.29 0.80
N ASP A 101 6.02 -8.26 -0.13
CA ASP A 101 6.55 -8.11 -1.49
C ASP A 101 5.56 -7.45 -2.44
N GLY A 102 4.27 -7.73 -2.26
CA GLY A 102 3.20 -7.20 -3.10
C GLY A 102 2.68 -5.87 -2.57
N VAL A 103 2.61 -4.88 -3.45
CA VAL A 103 2.13 -3.53 -3.14
C VAL A 103 0.98 -3.17 -4.05
N THR A 104 -0.08 -2.63 -3.46
CA THR A 104 -1.23 -2.06 -4.17
C THR A 104 -1.47 -0.64 -3.68
N LEU A 105 -1.40 0.32 -4.57
CA LEU A 105 -1.77 1.72 -4.32
C LEU A 105 -3.18 1.95 -4.87
N ARG A 106 -4.00 2.74 -4.19
CA ARG A 106 -5.35 3.10 -4.65
C ARG A 106 -5.61 4.58 -4.51
N GLY A 107 -6.42 5.11 -5.44
CA GLY A 107 -6.72 6.55 -5.48
C GLY A 107 -5.56 7.36 -6.01
N ASN A 108 -5.28 8.51 -5.41
CA ASN A 108 -4.16 9.35 -5.79
C ASN A 108 -2.89 8.91 -5.06
N SER A 109 -1.89 8.48 -5.80
CA SER A 109 -0.63 7.98 -5.26
C SER A 109 0.54 8.54 -6.04
N LEU A 110 1.59 8.97 -5.35
CA LEU A 110 2.82 9.41 -5.98
C LEU A 110 3.67 8.18 -6.32
N LEU A 111 4.01 8.03 -7.60
CA LEU A 111 5.02 7.09 -8.07
C LEU A 111 6.31 7.85 -8.28
N PHE A 112 7.35 7.47 -7.55
CA PHE A 112 8.71 8.00 -7.73
C PHE A 112 9.71 6.84 -7.65
N ALA A 113 10.58 6.77 -8.64
CA ALA A 113 11.59 5.72 -8.77
C ALA A 113 12.73 6.19 -9.66
N GLU A 114 13.93 5.82 -9.31
CA GLU A 114 15.07 5.98 -10.20
C GLU A 114 15.07 4.92 -11.30
N ALA A 115 15.87 5.12 -12.33
CA ALA A 115 15.97 4.16 -13.43
C ALA A 115 16.45 2.80 -12.89
N GLY A 116 15.65 1.76 -13.13
CA GLY A 116 15.93 0.39 -12.69
C GLY A 116 15.29 -0.01 -11.36
N ASP A 117 14.69 0.87 -10.58
CA ASP A 117 14.07 0.55 -9.30
C ASP A 117 12.88 -0.43 -9.44
N PHE A 118 12.10 -0.26 -10.49
CA PHE A 118 11.05 -1.23 -10.85
C PHE A 118 11.57 -2.40 -11.71
N GLY A 119 12.88 -2.65 -11.67
CA GLY A 119 13.56 -3.73 -12.38
C GLY A 119 14.39 -3.26 -13.57
N PRO A 120 15.26 -4.14 -14.12
CA PRO A 120 16.18 -3.79 -15.19
C PRO A 120 15.47 -3.20 -16.41
N GLY A 121 15.94 -2.04 -16.87
CA GLY A 121 15.41 -1.35 -18.04
C GLY A 121 14.15 -0.52 -17.81
N THR A 122 13.67 -0.41 -16.58
CA THR A 122 12.59 0.54 -16.28
C THR A 122 13.14 1.96 -16.23
N PRO A 123 12.41 2.95 -16.79
CA PRO A 123 12.83 4.35 -16.75
C PRO A 123 12.68 4.95 -15.34
N ALA A 124 13.40 6.05 -15.11
CA ALA A 124 13.09 6.94 -14.00
C ALA A 124 11.63 7.42 -14.12
N THR A 125 10.95 7.53 -12.99
CA THR A 125 9.50 7.80 -12.97
C THR A 125 9.19 8.79 -11.86
N LEU A 126 8.47 9.87 -12.22
CA LEU A 126 7.81 10.75 -11.27
C LEU A 126 6.41 11.07 -11.79
N ALA A 127 5.40 10.46 -11.21
CA ALA A 127 4.03 10.60 -11.69
C ALA A 127 3.02 10.58 -10.55
N LEU A 128 1.93 11.34 -10.69
CA LEU A 128 0.74 11.19 -9.84
C LEU A 128 -0.22 10.22 -10.54
N ALA A 129 -0.35 9.02 -10.01
CA ALA A 129 -1.31 8.03 -10.46
C ALA A 129 -2.66 8.26 -9.80
N SER A 130 -3.75 8.09 -10.58
CA SER A 130 -5.13 8.07 -10.10
C SER A 130 -5.79 6.76 -10.53
N GLY A 131 -6.12 5.90 -9.55
CA GLY A 131 -6.67 4.58 -9.81
C GLY A 131 -6.06 3.50 -8.96
N THR A 132 -5.69 2.37 -9.57
CA THR A 132 -5.01 1.28 -8.88
C THR A 132 -3.68 1.01 -9.54
N VAL A 133 -2.60 1.05 -8.75
CA VAL A 133 -1.27 0.63 -9.17
C VAL A 133 -0.89 -0.63 -8.40
N THR A 134 -0.36 -1.63 -9.09
CA THR A 134 0.16 -2.85 -8.45
C THR A 134 1.56 -3.15 -8.92
N PHE A 135 2.43 -3.52 -7.99
CA PHE A 135 3.76 -4.02 -8.30
C PHE A 135 4.24 -5.01 -7.22
N ARG A 136 5.33 -5.70 -7.48
CA ARG A 136 6.00 -6.57 -6.52
C ARG A 136 7.48 -6.22 -6.49
N PHE A 137 8.05 -6.16 -5.29
CA PHE A 137 9.48 -5.98 -5.14
C PHE A 137 10.25 -7.15 -5.81
N GLY A 138 11.28 -6.83 -6.57
CA GLY A 138 12.08 -7.80 -7.32
C GLY A 138 11.44 -8.31 -8.62
N VAL A 139 10.24 -7.84 -8.98
CA VAL A 139 9.59 -8.15 -10.26
C VAL A 139 9.55 -6.88 -11.11
N PRO A 140 10.09 -6.89 -12.35
CA PRO A 140 10.14 -5.69 -13.17
C PRO A 140 8.77 -5.11 -13.52
N GLY A 141 8.65 -3.78 -13.39
CA GLY A 141 7.50 -3.00 -13.81
C GLY A 141 6.37 -2.92 -12.79
N TYR A 142 5.33 -2.20 -13.17
CA TYR A 142 4.08 -2.06 -12.44
C TYR A 142 2.90 -2.07 -13.41
N THR A 143 1.70 -2.34 -12.88
CA THR A 143 0.45 -2.25 -13.64
C THR A 143 -0.36 -1.08 -13.12
N LEU A 144 -0.84 -0.20 -14.01
CA LEU A 144 -1.74 0.90 -13.70
C LEU A 144 -3.11 0.65 -14.33
N HIS A 145 -4.14 0.62 -13.51
CA HIS A 145 -5.54 0.69 -13.92
C HIS A 145 -6.10 2.06 -13.52
N GLY A 146 -6.11 2.99 -14.46
CA GLY A 146 -6.49 4.38 -14.22
C GLY A 146 -5.74 5.35 -15.16
N SER A 147 -5.41 6.52 -14.64
CA SER A 147 -4.64 7.54 -15.34
C SER A 147 -3.41 7.94 -14.56
N SER A 148 -2.42 8.51 -15.24
CA SER A 148 -1.28 9.15 -14.62
C SER A 148 -1.04 10.53 -15.18
N ARG A 149 -0.56 11.41 -14.34
CA ARG A 149 -0.09 12.75 -14.64
C ARG A 149 1.42 12.74 -14.54
N ASP A 150 2.10 13.04 -15.63
CA ASP A 150 3.57 13.08 -15.70
C ASP A 150 4.09 14.37 -15.06
N LEU A 151 4.70 14.25 -13.89
CA LEU A 151 5.24 15.40 -13.18
C LEU A 151 6.61 15.82 -13.71
N CYS A 152 7.35 14.93 -14.37
CA CYS A 152 8.61 15.31 -15.01
C CYS A 152 8.36 16.29 -16.18
N ALA A 153 7.33 16.05 -16.98
CA ALA A 153 6.95 16.96 -18.06
C ALA A 153 6.51 18.34 -17.55
N GLU A 154 5.89 18.41 -16.38
CA GLU A 154 5.48 19.69 -15.77
C GLU A 154 6.67 20.44 -15.16
N LEU A 155 7.62 19.75 -14.56
CA LEU A 155 8.81 20.33 -13.93
C LEU A 155 9.89 20.74 -14.95
N ALA A 156 9.80 20.26 -16.21
CA ALA A 156 10.71 20.62 -17.29
C ALA A 156 10.29 21.90 -18.04
N ALA A 157 9.15 22.52 -17.68
CA ALA A 157 8.52 23.63 -18.42
C ALA A 157 9.27 24.97 -18.28
#